data_28cfa85baa9a4d82fb6046760f9224eb
#
_entry.id   28cfa85baa9a4d82fb6046760f9224eb
#
_cell.length_a   1.000
_cell.length_b   1.000
_cell.length_c   1.000
_cell.angle_alpha   90.00
_cell.angle_beta   90.00
_cell.angle_gamma   90.00
#
_symmetry.space_group_name_H-M   'P 1'
#
loop_
_entity.id
_entity.type
_entity.pdbx_description
1 polymer ?
#
loop_
_entity_poly.entity_id
_entity_poly.type
_entity_poly.pdbx_seq_one_letter_code
_entity_poly.pdbx_strand_id
1 'polypeptide(L)'
;MVTTNFEDFYEVPDLNFDISRLRKDLEKILKNKKFNSPGVTHFGAIPINQIPNDKSSITGSNIRGKYWTIADDTGREVSRDVDIDESKYTQLVPEFEKTYFKEVFETLKKKYKLGRVRLLLKEPRSTLSWHKDPEC
;
A
#
# COMPACT_ATOMS: atom_id res chain seq x y z
N MET A 1 -12.03 -5.52 34.35
CA MET A 1 -12.13 -5.39 32.91
C MET A 1 -11.28 -4.20 32.48
N VAL A 2 -10.21 -4.43 31.78
CA VAL A 2 -9.35 -3.36 31.31
C VAL A 2 -9.96 -2.80 30.01
N THR A 3 -10.45 -1.57 30.08
CA THR A 3 -10.91 -0.86 28.89
C THR A 3 -9.67 -0.28 28.22
N THR A 4 -9.23 -0.89 27.13
CA THR A 4 -8.24 -0.28 26.26
C THR A 4 -8.97 0.72 25.36
N ASN A 5 -8.77 2.00 25.63
CA ASN A 5 -9.22 3.04 24.74
C ASN A 5 -8.25 3.08 23.54
N PHE A 6 -8.62 2.39 22.46
CA PHE A 6 -7.97 2.58 21.19
C PHE A 6 -8.64 3.76 20.48
N GLU A 7 -7.89 4.79 20.21
CA GLU A 7 -8.34 5.84 19.30
C GLU A 7 -8.27 5.30 17.87
N ASP A 8 -9.33 5.49 17.11
CA ASP A 8 -9.37 5.09 15.69
C ASP A 8 -8.35 5.88 14.86
N PHE A 9 -8.03 7.09 15.32
CA PHE A 9 -7.06 7.97 14.69
C PHE A 9 -6.17 8.61 15.76
N TYR A 10 -4.87 8.63 15.50
CA TYR A 10 -3.91 9.34 16.33
C TYR A 10 -2.78 9.92 15.50
N GLU A 11 -2.24 11.03 15.97
CA GLU A 11 -1.05 11.63 15.35
C GLU A 11 0.21 10.92 15.83
N VAL A 12 1.16 10.78 14.92
CA VAL A 12 2.50 10.29 15.23
C VAL A 12 3.46 11.47 15.10
N PRO A 13 3.83 12.15 16.20
CA PRO A 13 4.58 13.41 16.14
C PRO A 13 5.93 13.31 15.43
N ASP A 14 6.57 12.14 15.47
CA ASP A 14 7.87 11.90 14.87
C ASP A 14 7.81 11.65 13.34
N LEU A 15 6.60 11.55 12.80
CA LEU A 15 6.39 11.31 11.37
C LEU A 15 5.78 12.57 10.73
N ASN A 16 6.64 13.50 10.37
CA ASN A 16 6.26 14.70 9.63
C ASN A 16 6.89 14.64 8.24
N PHE A 17 6.04 14.61 7.23
CA PHE A 17 6.48 14.58 5.84
C PHE A 17 6.04 15.84 5.11
N ASP A 18 6.90 16.30 4.20
CA ASP A 18 6.63 17.46 3.36
C ASP A 18 5.68 17.06 2.22
N ILE A 19 4.42 17.44 2.36
CA ILE A 19 3.36 17.11 1.39
C ILE A 19 3.65 17.73 0.01
N SER A 20 4.22 18.92 -0.02
CA SER A 20 4.58 19.58 -1.29
C SER A 20 5.64 18.79 -2.06
N ARG A 21 6.63 18.26 -1.36
CA ARG A 21 7.65 17.40 -1.96
C ARG A 21 7.08 16.07 -2.43
N LEU A 22 6.20 15.46 -1.62
CA LEU A 22 5.51 14.23 -2.00
C LEU A 22 4.69 14.42 -3.29
N ARG A 23 3.93 15.49 -3.35
CA ARG A 23 3.11 15.82 -4.52
C ARG A 23 3.95 16.04 -5.77
N LYS A 24 5.03 16.80 -5.64
CA LYS A 24 5.95 17.09 -6.73
C LYS A 24 6.61 15.81 -7.28
N ASP A 25 7.05 14.93 -6.40
CA ASP A 25 7.68 13.68 -6.79
C ASP A 25 6.67 12.67 -7.33
N LEU A 26 5.45 12.68 -6.83
CA LEU A 26 4.35 11.90 -7.41
C LEU A 26 4.10 12.31 -8.87
N GLU A 27 4.07 13.60 -9.17
CA GLU A 27 3.93 14.08 -10.54
C GLU A 27 5.06 13.60 -11.46
N LYS A 28 6.29 13.56 -10.95
CA LYS A 28 7.43 13.00 -11.70
C LYS A 28 7.26 11.51 -11.97
N ILE A 29 6.86 10.75 -10.98
CA ILE A 29 6.64 9.30 -11.10
C ILE A 29 5.53 9.02 -12.12
N LEU A 30 4.46 9.77 -12.11
CA LEU A 30 3.31 9.58 -13.01
C LEU A 30 3.62 9.88 -14.48
N LYS A 31 4.76 10.51 -14.79
CA LYS A 31 5.20 10.65 -16.19
C LYS A 31 5.57 9.32 -16.82
N ASN A 32 6.05 8.36 -16.04
CA ASN A 32 6.54 7.06 -16.51
C ASN A 32 5.80 5.85 -15.93
N LYS A 33 5.00 6.05 -14.89
CA LYS A 33 4.23 5.00 -14.23
C LYS A 33 2.77 5.36 -14.16
N LYS A 34 1.92 4.34 -14.12
CA LYS A 34 0.48 4.47 -13.94
C LYS A 34 0.03 3.71 -12.70
N PHE A 35 -1.02 4.18 -12.08
CA PHE A 35 -1.71 3.39 -11.09
C PHE A 35 -2.33 2.15 -11.75
N ASN A 36 -2.01 0.99 -11.23
CA ASN A 36 -2.53 -0.28 -11.71
C ASN A 36 -3.71 -0.72 -10.86
N SER A 37 -4.78 -1.17 -11.52
CA SER A 37 -6.03 -1.57 -10.87
C SER A 37 -6.43 -2.98 -11.29
N PRO A 38 -5.64 -4.02 -10.96
CA PRO A 38 -5.96 -5.38 -11.40
C PRO A 38 -7.29 -5.84 -10.81
N GLY A 39 -8.27 -6.04 -11.67
CA GLY A 39 -9.60 -6.52 -11.29
C GLY A 39 -10.48 -5.52 -10.51
N VAL A 40 -10.07 -4.25 -10.44
CA VAL A 40 -10.83 -3.19 -9.76
C VAL A 40 -10.78 -1.92 -10.60
N THR A 41 -11.92 -1.26 -10.80
CA THR A 41 -12.01 -0.09 -11.68
C THR A 41 -11.79 1.26 -10.99
N HIS A 42 -11.92 1.33 -9.67
CA HIS A 42 -11.92 2.60 -8.93
C HIS A 42 -10.78 2.73 -7.92
N PHE A 43 -9.86 1.80 -7.94
CA PHE A 43 -8.76 1.75 -7.00
C PHE A 43 -7.48 1.34 -7.72
N GLY A 44 -6.48 2.18 -7.65
CA GLY A 44 -5.18 1.91 -8.28
C GLY A 44 -4.04 1.92 -7.28
N ALA A 45 -2.97 1.24 -7.62
CA ALA A 45 -1.77 1.16 -6.78
C ALA A 45 -0.49 1.30 -7.61
N ILE A 46 0.51 1.95 -7.01
CA ILE A 46 1.89 1.93 -7.47
C ILE A 46 2.74 1.40 -6.31
N PRO A 47 3.34 0.21 -6.44
CA PRO A 47 4.23 -0.31 -5.41
C PRO A 47 5.48 0.54 -5.23
N ILE A 48 5.86 0.81 -3.98
CA ILE A 48 7.09 1.52 -3.63
C ILE A 48 8.21 0.55 -3.29
N ASN A 49 7.88 -0.60 -2.72
CA ASN A 49 8.87 -1.63 -2.40
C ASN A 49 8.56 -2.97 -3.09
N GLN A 50 9.56 -3.81 -3.16
CA GLN A 50 9.53 -5.09 -3.86
C GLN A 50 10.33 -6.15 -3.12
N ILE A 51 10.16 -7.40 -3.53
CA ILE A 51 11.09 -8.46 -3.16
C ILE A 51 12.42 -8.17 -3.85
N PRO A 52 13.58 -8.30 -3.16
CA PRO A 52 14.87 -7.95 -3.74
C PRO A 52 15.11 -8.58 -5.11
N ASN A 53 15.41 -7.73 -6.10
CA ASN A 53 15.70 -8.11 -7.49
C ASN A 53 14.58 -8.89 -8.20
N ASP A 54 13.37 -8.88 -7.67
CA ASP A 54 12.23 -9.57 -8.26
C ASP A 54 11.15 -8.57 -8.72
N LYS A 55 11.21 -8.20 -9.99
CA LYS A 55 10.24 -7.29 -10.60
C LYS A 55 8.84 -7.90 -10.70
N SER A 56 8.73 -9.21 -10.74
CA SER A 56 7.43 -9.89 -10.78
C SER A 56 6.62 -9.70 -9.50
N SER A 57 7.30 -9.43 -8.39
CA SER A 57 6.67 -9.20 -7.08
C SER A 57 5.77 -7.96 -7.03
N ILE A 58 5.90 -7.07 -8.01
CA ILE A 58 5.15 -5.81 -8.09
C ILE A 58 4.27 -5.72 -9.34
N THR A 59 3.93 -6.84 -9.95
CA THR A 59 3.10 -6.89 -11.15
C THR A 59 1.86 -7.77 -10.96
N GLY A 60 0.85 -7.52 -11.77
CA GLY A 60 -0.34 -8.35 -11.83
C GLY A 60 -1.03 -8.52 -10.47
N SER A 61 -1.37 -9.74 -10.14
CA SER A 61 -2.06 -10.07 -8.88
C SER A 61 -1.25 -9.77 -7.62
N ASN A 62 0.08 -9.66 -7.73
CA ASN A 62 0.94 -9.32 -6.60
C ASN A 62 0.75 -7.89 -6.10
N ILE A 63 0.26 -6.99 -6.93
CA ILE A 63 -0.07 -5.62 -6.53
C ILE A 63 -1.21 -5.64 -5.53
N ARG A 64 -2.21 -6.45 -5.78
CA ARG A 64 -3.40 -6.58 -4.96
C ARG A 64 -3.21 -7.57 -3.82
N GLY A 65 -2.71 -8.78 -4.13
CA GLY A 65 -2.47 -9.85 -3.18
C GLY A 65 -3.75 -10.54 -2.68
N LYS A 66 -3.59 -11.43 -1.71
CA LYS A 66 -4.67 -12.18 -1.09
C LYS A 66 -5.27 -11.44 0.11
N TYR A 67 -6.58 -11.32 0.16
CA TYR A 67 -7.29 -10.75 1.29
C TYR A 67 -8.69 -11.37 1.41
N TRP A 68 -9.25 -11.28 2.58
CA TRP A 68 -10.62 -11.65 2.84
C TRP A 68 -11.50 -10.42 2.68
N THR A 69 -12.49 -10.51 1.82
CA THR A 69 -13.54 -9.52 1.76
C THR A 69 -14.76 -10.05 2.50
N ILE A 70 -15.29 -9.23 3.39
CA ILE A 70 -16.65 -9.45 3.84
C ILE A 70 -17.50 -9.02 2.67
N ALA A 71 -18.12 -9.98 2.04
CA ALA A 71 -18.87 -9.69 0.85
C ALA A 71 -20.10 -8.87 1.16
N ASP A 72 -20.57 -8.28 0.10
CA ASP A 72 -21.83 -7.63 -0.11
C ASP A 72 -23.01 -8.25 0.66
N ASP A 73 -24.18 -7.90 0.26
CA ASP A 73 -25.47 -8.37 0.79
C ASP A 73 -25.64 -9.91 0.81
N THR A 74 -24.75 -10.65 0.16
CA THR A 74 -24.81 -12.12 0.14
C THR A 74 -24.06 -12.76 1.31
N GLY A 75 -23.30 -12.01 2.05
CA GLY A 75 -22.55 -12.50 3.21
C GLY A 75 -21.39 -13.46 2.88
N ARG A 76 -20.99 -13.57 1.61
CA ARG A 76 -19.89 -14.44 1.19
C ARG A 76 -18.54 -13.80 1.45
N GLU A 77 -17.66 -14.52 2.12
CA GLU A 77 -16.25 -14.17 2.16
C GLU A 77 -15.57 -14.61 0.87
N VAL A 78 -14.83 -13.68 0.28
CA VAL A 78 -14.05 -13.94 -0.93
C VAL A 78 -12.58 -13.82 -0.59
N SER A 79 -11.82 -14.88 -0.82
CA SER A 79 -10.38 -14.84 -0.65
C SER A 79 -9.70 -14.28 -1.89
N ARG A 80 -8.51 -13.69 -1.68
CA ARG A 80 -7.63 -13.29 -2.77
C ARG A 80 -7.08 -14.52 -3.50
N ASP A 81 -6.67 -14.31 -4.75
CA ASP A 81 -6.13 -15.35 -5.61
C ASP A 81 -4.69 -15.73 -5.28
N VAL A 82 -3.94 -14.83 -4.65
CA VAL A 82 -2.50 -14.98 -4.44
C VAL A 82 -2.15 -14.77 -2.98
N ASP A 83 -1.32 -15.67 -2.48
CA ASP A 83 -0.75 -15.59 -1.14
C ASP A 83 0.58 -14.81 -1.20
N ILE A 84 0.69 -13.75 -0.41
CA ILE A 84 1.86 -12.87 -0.41
C ILE A 84 2.49 -12.85 0.96
N ASP A 85 3.79 -13.15 1.00
CA ASP A 85 4.61 -12.94 2.20
C ASP A 85 5.08 -11.50 2.24
N GLU A 86 4.39 -10.68 3.01
CA GLU A 86 4.69 -9.25 3.15
C GLU A 86 6.10 -8.98 3.67
N SER A 87 6.67 -9.89 4.45
CA SER A 87 8.00 -9.73 5.06
C SER A 87 9.15 -9.72 4.06
N LYS A 88 8.92 -10.21 2.85
CA LYS A 88 9.93 -10.28 1.79
C LYS A 88 10.10 -8.98 1.01
N TYR A 89 9.21 -8.02 1.18
CA TYR A 89 9.23 -6.75 0.43
C TYR A 89 10.18 -5.74 1.07
N THR A 90 11.45 -6.01 1.03
CA THR A 90 12.49 -5.25 1.75
C THR A 90 13.26 -4.25 0.90
N GLN A 91 13.12 -4.30 -0.41
CA GLN A 91 13.85 -3.43 -1.34
C GLN A 91 12.97 -2.29 -1.85
N LEU A 92 13.50 -1.08 -1.85
CA LEU A 92 12.86 0.03 -2.54
C LEU A 92 12.86 -0.23 -4.06
N VAL A 93 11.74 0.01 -4.72
CA VAL A 93 11.67 -0.05 -6.19
C VAL A 93 12.64 0.99 -6.76
N PRO A 94 13.54 0.62 -7.71
CA PRO A 94 14.62 1.49 -8.15
C PRO A 94 14.22 2.88 -8.63
N GLU A 95 13.05 3.01 -9.24
CA GLU A 95 12.54 4.29 -9.74
C GLU A 95 12.28 5.32 -8.64
N PHE A 96 12.16 4.88 -7.39
CA PHE A 96 11.94 5.76 -6.24
C PHE A 96 13.23 6.20 -5.55
N GLU A 97 14.42 5.67 -5.95
CA GLU A 97 15.70 5.94 -5.30
C GLU A 97 16.08 7.44 -5.25
N LYS A 98 15.72 8.21 -6.27
CA LYS A 98 16.01 9.65 -6.37
C LYS A 98 14.81 10.52 -6.02
N THR A 99 13.89 10.01 -5.24
CA THR A 99 12.67 10.73 -4.86
C THR A 99 12.58 10.90 -3.36
N TYR A 100 11.71 11.79 -2.94
CA TYR A 100 11.36 11.98 -1.53
C TYR A 100 10.68 10.75 -0.92
N PHE A 101 10.06 9.89 -1.74
CA PHE A 101 9.50 8.63 -1.28
C PHE A 101 10.54 7.71 -0.65
N LYS A 102 11.79 7.81 -1.07
CA LYS A 102 12.89 7.09 -0.42
C LYS A 102 13.05 7.52 1.05
N GLU A 103 13.04 8.82 1.33
CA GLU A 103 13.10 9.32 2.70
C GLU A 103 11.91 8.84 3.52
N VAL A 104 10.72 8.88 2.97
CA VAL A 104 9.50 8.38 3.62
C VAL A 104 9.64 6.90 3.95
N PHE A 105 10.05 6.11 2.97
CA PHE A 105 10.26 4.67 3.14
C PHE A 105 11.29 4.35 4.22
N GLU A 106 12.45 5.00 4.18
CA GLU A 106 13.53 4.78 5.16
C GLU A 106 13.12 5.22 6.57
N THR A 107 12.38 6.32 6.68
CA THR A 107 11.87 6.81 7.97
C THR A 107 10.86 5.83 8.57
N LEU A 108 9.93 5.33 7.78
CA LEU A 108 8.95 4.35 8.22
C LEU A 108 9.60 3.02 8.60
N LYS A 109 10.60 2.59 7.82
CA LYS A 109 11.34 1.35 8.05
C LYS A 109 12.10 1.34 9.37
N LYS A 110 12.59 2.49 9.81
CA LYS A 110 13.25 2.62 11.12
C LYS A 110 12.29 2.47 12.29
N LYS A 111 11.03 2.84 12.09
CA LYS A 111 10.03 2.86 13.16
C LYS A 111 9.14 1.63 13.19
N TYR A 112 8.86 1.06 12.04
CA TYR A 112 7.93 -0.05 11.87
C TYR A 112 8.55 -1.20 11.10
N LYS A 113 8.03 -2.40 11.36
CA LYS A 113 8.25 -3.54 10.48
C LYS A 113 7.30 -3.38 9.28
N LEU A 114 7.87 -3.08 8.12
CA LEU A 114 7.09 -2.82 6.93
C LEU A 114 6.78 -4.10 6.15
N GLY A 115 5.57 -4.19 5.65
CA GLY A 115 5.20 -5.08 4.55
C GLY A 115 5.27 -4.33 3.22
N ARG A 116 4.31 -4.59 2.34
CA ARG A 116 4.22 -3.86 1.07
C ARG A 116 3.82 -2.40 1.31
N VAL A 117 4.59 -1.49 0.74
CA VAL A 117 4.32 -0.06 0.75
C VAL A 117 3.89 0.36 -0.64
N ARG A 118 2.78 1.06 -0.74
CA ARG A 118 2.18 1.42 -2.03
C ARG A 118 1.64 2.84 -2.00
N LEU A 119 1.70 3.49 -3.15
CA LEU A 119 0.86 4.66 -3.42
C LEU A 119 -0.51 4.14 -3.84
N LEU A 120 -1.55 4.64 -3.23
CA LEU A 120 -2.91 4.23 -3.52
C LEU A 120 -3.71 5.38 -4.09
N LEU A 121 -4.44 5.11 -5.17
CA LEU A 121 -5.39 6.02 -5.76
C LEU A 121 -6.79 5.46 -5.56
N LYS A 122 -7.63 6.25 -4.91
CA LYS A 122 -9.07 5.99 -4.84
C LYS A 122 -9.79 7.11 -5.58
N GLU A 123 -10.55 6.76 -6.59
CA GLU A 123 -11.32 7.76 -7.35
C GLU A 123 -12.44 8.37 -6.51
N PRO A 124 -12.79 9.65 -6.78
CA PRO A 124 -13.93 10.26 -6.12
C PRO A 124 -15.22 9.47 -6.32
N ARG A 125 -16.08 9.48 -5.31
CA ARG A 125 -17.37 8.79 -5.32
C ARG A 125 -17.31 7.27 -5.52
N SER A 126 -16.14 6.68 -5.33
CA SER A 126 -15.98 5.23 -5.33
C SER A 126 -16.06 4.68 -3.91
N THR A 127 -16.41 3.40 -3.81
CA THR A 127 -16.46 2.68 -2.54
C THR A 127 -15.55 1.47 -2.59
N LEU A 128 -14.98 1.14 -1.45
CA LEU A 128 -14.31 -0.14 -1.25
C LEU A 128 -15.26 -1.08 -0.53
N SER A 129 -15.23 -2.37 -0.90
CA SER A 129 -15.96 -3.40 -0.17
C SER A 129 -15.40 -3.55 1.25
N TRP A 130 -16.24 -3.95 2.17
CA TRP A 130 -15.78 -4.34 3.50
C TRP A 130 -14.79 -5.50 3.38
N HIS A 131 -13.66 -5.39 4.05
CA HIS A 131 -12.62 -6.40 4.00
C HIS A 131 -11.77 -6.34 5.27
N LYS A 132 -11.01 -7.41 5.48
CA LYS A 132 -9.93 -7.45 6.46
C LYS A 132 -8.61 -7.53 5.72
N ASP A 133 -7.63 -6.75 6.17
CA ASP A 133 -6.27 -6.91 5.70
C ASP A 133 -5.62 -8.11 6.38
N PRO A 134 -4.69 -8.81 5.69
CA PRO A 134 -3.97 -9.92 6.31
C PRO A 134 -3.17 -9.43 7.52
N GLU A 135 -3.11 -10.27 8.54
CA GLU A 135 -2.18 -10.02 9.65
C GLU A 135 -0.74 -10.13 9.16
N CYS A 136 0.08 -9.21 9.60
CA CYS A 136 1.51 -9.18 9.27
C CYS A 136 2.34 -9.85 10.37
#